data_dc925814c75e2e38b9fa886ad91091ab
#
_entry.id   dc925814c75e2e38b9fa886ad91091ab
#
_cell.length_a   1.000
_cell.length_b   1.000
_cell.length_c   1.000
_cell.angle_alpha   90.00
_cell.angle_beta   90.00
_cell.angle_gamma   90.00
#
_symmetry.space_group_name_H-M   'P 1'
#
loop_
_entity.id
_entity.type
_entity.pdbx_description
1 polymer ?
#
loop_
_entity_poly.entity_id
_entity_poly.type
_entity_poly.pdbx_seq_one_letter_code
_entity_poly.pdbx_strand_id
1 'polypeptide(L)'
;MANVVMIVGYPAAGKSAIAQGYIDHGYTILNRDTEGGTISALVPKMVKLIRQYTDVVLDNTFPTKQVRKQFIEACKDNNTPIYCNWVNSSIEEAQFNACQRMIKTRGKLLSSEEIKKEKSPNMFPPMVQFKYRKEFEEPSEKEGFGMVTITEFERRFPPNWKNKALFLDYDGTLRTTKSDKKWPTKPNDIQILPNRRAVLDYYKSQGYILLGVSNQSGIRKDNPTEEQAIVCFDKTNTMLGHKIDYKYCPHRPAPISCYCRKPMPGMAIEFFHKYKLDPTQCIMVGDMTSDETFAKRSHMQFVHADEFFKS
;
A
#
# COMPACT_ATOMS: atom_id res chain seq x y z
N MET A 1 -29.64 -7.25 26.95
CA MET A 1 -29.90 -7.33 25.47
C MET A 1 -28.55 -7.29 24.81
N ALA A 2 -28.29 -8.15 23.84
CA ALA A 2 -27.01 -8.13 23.11
C ALA A 2 -26.93 -6.90 22.18
N ASN A 3 -25.71 -6.49 21.84
CA ASN A 3 -25.42 -5.48 20.82
C ASN A 3 -24.60 -6.11 19.70
N VAL A 4 -24.81 -5.63 18.48
CA VAL A 4 -23.99 -6.01 17.33
C VAL A 4 -23.32 -4.78 16.76
N VAL A 5 -22.00 -4.86 16.49
CA VAL A 5 -21.25 -3.82 15.82
C VAL A 5 -20.67 -4.38 14.51
N MET A 6 -20.98 -3.75 13.40
CA MET A 6 -20.44 -4.07 12.09
C MET A 6 -19.34 -3.10 11.72
N ILE A 7 -18.12 -3.59 11.50
CA ILE A 7 -17.00 -2.75 11.07
C ILE A 7 -16.87 -2.84 9.55
N VAL A 8 -17.03 -1.72 8.87
CA VAL A 8 -17.01 -1.58 7.41
C VAL A 8 -15.75 -0.84 6.95
N GLY A 9 -15.16 -1.21 5.82
CA GLY A 9 -14.01 -0.49 5.24
C GLY A 9 -13.14 -1.35 4.33
N TYR A 10 -12.18 -0.73 3.65
CA TYR A 10 -11.29 -1.41 2.71
C TYR A 10 -10.57 -2.62 3.31
N PRO A 11 -10.23 -3.64 2.49
CA PRO A 11 -9.19 -4.60 2.87
C PRO A 11 -7.91 -3.85 3.25
N ALA A 12 -7.37 -4.15 4.45
CA ALA A 12 -6.24 -3.46 5.07
C ALA A 12 -6.49 -2.01 5.54
N ALA A 13 -7.74 -1.58 5.72
CA ALA A 13 -8.08 -0.26 6.27
C ALA A 13 -7.74 -0.07 7.77
N GLY A 14 -7.36 -1.14 8.48
CA GLY A 14 -7.13 -1.07 9.94
C GLY A 14 -8.31 -1.52 10.78
N LYS A 15 -9.36 -2.10 10.19
CA LYS A 15 -10.57 -2.58 10.88
C LYS A 15 -10.29 -3.45 12.10
N SER A 16 -9.31 -4.37 12.00
CA SER A 16 -9.00 -5.30 13.08
C SER A 16 -8.44 -4.62 14.33
N ALA A 17 -7.82 -3.44 14.19
CA ALA A 17 -7.40 -2.65 15.34
C ALA A 17 -8.61 -2.07 16.09
N ILE A 18 -9.66 -1.65 15.35
CA ILE A 18 -10.92 -1.18 15.94
C ILE A 18 -11.68 -2.35 16.56
N ALA A 19 -11.73 -3.51 15.87
CA ALA A 19 -12.34 -4.73 16.40
C ALA A 19 -11.72 -5.16 17.72
N GLN A 20 -10.38 -5.01 17.87
CA GLN A 20 -9.69 -5.32 19.10
C GLN A 20 -10.23 -4.50 20.28
N GLY A 21 -10.51 -3.21 20.08
CA GLY A 21 -11.13 -2.37 21.11
C GLY A 21 -12.49 -2.91 21.60
N TYR A 22 -13.31 -3.46 20.71
CA TYR A 22 -14.57 -4.11 21.09
C TYR A 22 -14.32 -5.42 21.83
N ILE A 23 -13.35 -6.23 21.40
CA ILE A 23 -12.96 -7.48 22.08
C ILE A 23 -12.52 -7.21 23.51
N ASP A 24 -11.72 -6.16 23.72
CA ASP A 24 -11.24 -5.74 25.04
C ASP A 24 -12.41 -5.32 25.96
N HIS A 25 -13.57 -4.98 25.39
CA HIS A 25 -14.82 -4.69 26.10
C HIS A 25 -15.79 -5.87 26.15
N GLY A 26 -15.34 -7.08 25.86
CA GLY A 26 -16.11 -8.31 26.01
C GLY A 26 -16.95 -8.73 24.79
N TYR A 27 -16.81 -8.08 23.64
CA TYR A 27 -17.48 -8.51 22.42
C TYR A 27 -16.84 -9.76 21.84
N THR A 28 -17.66 -10.69 21.34
CA THR A 28 -17.20 -11.84 20.56
C THR A 28 -17.01 -11.44 19.11
N ILE A 29 -15.81 -11.68 18.56
CA ILE A 29 -15.52 -11.38 17.16
C ILE A 29 -16.06 -12.49 16.24
N LEU A 30 -16.69 -12.10 15.12
CA LEU A 30 -16.96 -12.94 13.99
C LEU A 30 -16.26 -12.38 12.75
N ASN A 31 -15.31 -13.14 12.24
CA ASN A 31 -14.55 -12.81 11.04
C ASN A 31 -14.54 -14.02 10.10
N ARG A 32 -14.87 -13.80 8.83
CA ARG A 32 -14.88 -14.86 7.80
C ARG A 32 -13.54 -15.58 7.68
N ASP A 33 -12.45 -14.86 7.83
CA ASP A 33 -11.10 -15.39 7.64
C ASP A 33 -10.71 -16.41 8.72
N THR A 34 -11.31 -16.30 9.91
CA THR A 34 -11.17 -17.26 11.01
C THR A 34 -12.25 -18.32 11.01
N GLU A 35 -13.50 -17.92 10.71
CA GLU A 35 -14.67 -18.79 10.76
C GLU A 35 -14.83 -19.68 9.52
N GLY A 36 -14.18 -19.31 8.42
CA GLY A 36 -14.32 -19.96 7.11
C GLY A 36 -15.66 -19.66 6.41
N GLY A 37 -15.79 -20.16 5.19
CA GLY A 37 -17.01 -20.02 4.40
C GLY A 37 -17.22 -18.63 3.77
N THR A 38 -18.49 -18.25 3.57
CA THR A 38 -18.89 -16.95 3.00
C THR A 38 -19.22 -15.93 4.10
N ILE A 39 -19.31 -14.65 3.74
CA ILE A 39 -19.79 -13.62 4.68
C ILE A 39 -21.20 -13.95 5.18
N SER A 40 -22.08 -14.42 4.31
CA SER A 40 -23.46 -14.81 4.68
C SER A 40 -23.50 -15.97 5.67
N ALA A 41 -22.50 -16.86 5.69
CA ALA A 41 -22.41 -17.95 6.64
C ALA A 41 -22.16 -17.48 8.09
N LEU A 42 -21.79 -16.22 8.29
CA LEU A 42 -21.65 -15.61 9.61
C LEU A 42 -23.02 -15.24 10.23
N VAL A 43 -24.08 -15.05 9.42
CA VAL A 43 -25.41 -14.65 9.93
C VAL A 43 -25.96 -15.65 10.95
N PRO A 44 -26.05 -16.96 10.67
CA PRO A 44 -26.55 -17.92 11.67
C PRO A 44 -25.66 -18.02 12.90
N LYS A 45 -24.34 -17.82 12.75
CA LYS A 45 -23.40 -17.79 13.90
C LYS A 45 -23.68 -16.58 14.80
N MET A 46 -23.85 -15.38 14.18
CA MET A 46 -24.25 -14.19 14.89
C MET A 46 -25.58 -14.38 15.62
N VAL A 47 -26.62 -14.92 14.96
CA VAL A 47 -27.94 -15.17 15.57
C VAL A 47 -27.81 -16.09 16.77
N LYS A 48 -26.99 -17.13 16.71
CA LYS A 48 -26.74 -18.01 17.85
C LYS A 48 -26.16 -17.24 19.05
N LEU A 49 -25.20 -16.36 18.84
CA LEU A 49 -24.56 -15.59 19.91
C LEU A 49 -25.52 -14.56 20.52
N ILE A 50 -26.24 -13.78 19.70
CA ILE A 50 -27.17 -12.76 20.24
C ILE A 50 -28.34 -13.39 21.04
N ARG A 51 -28.78 -14.61 20.67
CA ARG A 51 -29.77 -15.38 21.47
C ARG A 51 -29.22 -15.84 22.82
N GLN A 52 -27.91 -15.88 22.96
CA GLN A 52 -27.21 -16.13 24.22
C GLN A 52 -26.82 -14.83 24.96
N TYR A 53 -27.39 -13.69 24.54
CA TYR A 53 -27.11 -12.35 25.08
C TYR A 53 -25.65 -11.93 24.99
N THR A 54 -24.93 -12.46 23.98
CA THR A 54 -23.50 -12.15 23.75
C THR A 54 -23.37 -11.00 22.75
N ASP A 55 -22.64 -9.97 23.13
CA ASP A 55 -22.29 -8.86 22.24
C ASP A 55 -21.35 -9.34 21.13
N VAL A 56 -21.58 -8.88 19.89
CA VAL A 56 -20.86 -9.37 18.72
C VAL A 56 -20.24 -8.22 17.93
N VAL A 57 -18.96 -8.36 17.56
CA VAL A 57 -18.30 -7.50 16.57
C VAL A 57 -18.03 -8.26 15.27
N LEU A 58 -18.53 -7.73 14.16
CA LEU A 58 -18.38 -8.29 12.81
C LEU A 58 -17.21 -7.57 12.11
N ASP A 59 -16.04 -8.22 11.99
CA ASP A 59 -14.86 -7.67 11.31
C ASP A 59 -14.71 -8.26 9.90
N ASN A 60 -15.30 -7.60 8.92
CA ASN A 60 -15.17 -7.94 7.49
C ASN A 60 -15.22 -6.66 6.63
N THR A 61 -15.20 -6.81 5.30
CA THR A 61 -15.21 -5.65 4.40
C THR A 61 -16.58 -5.04 4.18
N PHE A 62 -17.65 -5.84 4.14
CA PHE A 62 -19.07 -5.45 3.97
C PHE A 62 -19.31 -4.38 2.89
N PRO A 63 -18.91 -4.62 1.61
CA PRO A 63 -18.82 -3.58 0.59
C PRO A 63 -20.15 -2.99 0.17
N THR A 64 -21.23 -3.80 0.12
CA THR A 64 -22.51 -3.37 -0.45
C THR A 64 -23.63 -3.38 0.58
N LYS A 65 -24.66 -2.57 0.34
CA LYS A 65 -25.88 -2.56 1.12
C LYS A 65 -26.54 -3.95 1.17
N GLN A 66 -26.53 -4.68 0.04
CA GLN A 66 -27.09 -6.02 -0.02
C GLN A 66 -26.38 -7.01 0.93
N VAL A 67 -25.04 -6.92 1.04
CA VAL A 67 -24.29 -7.75 1.99
C VAL A 67 -24.60 -7.38 3.43
N ARG A 68 -24.76 -6.09 3.73
CA ARG A 68 -25.07 -5.60 5.10
C ARG A 68 -26.51 -5.91 5.50
N LYS A 69 -27.45 -5.83 4.55
CA LYS A 69 -28.89 -6.03 4.76
C LYS A 69 -29.21 -7.35 5.49
N GLN A 70 -28.60 -8.46 5.11
CA GLN A 70 -28.86 -9.78 5.71
C GLN A 70 -28.53 -9.82 7.21
N PHE A 71 -27.55 -9.07 7.68
CA PHE A 71 -27.18 -8.96 9.10
C PHE A 71 -28.17 -8.06 9.84
N ILE A 72 -28.54 -6.93 9.20
CA ILE A 72 -29.50 -5.96 9.76
C ILE A 72 -30.85 -6.62 9.95
N GLU A 73 -31.37 -7.35 8.95
CA GLU A 73 -32.63 -8.07 9.04
C GLU A 73 -32.59 -9.14 10.13
N ALA A 74 -31.51 -9.93 10.19
CA ALA A 74 -31.35 -10.94 11.23
C ALA A 74 -31.32 -10.34 12.65
N CYS A 75 -30.71 -9.17 12.83
CA CYS A 75 -30.74 -8.45 14.10
C CYS A 75 -32.15 -7.95 14.43
N LYS A 76 -32.85 -7.37 13.46
CA LYS A 76 -34.23 -6.89 13.60
C LYS A 76 -35.16 -8.03 14.02
N ASP A 77 -35.08 -9.19 13.38
CA ASP A 77 -35.91 -10.38 13.67
C ASP A 77 -35.66 -10.95 15.08
N ASN A 78 -34.53 -10.60 15.69
CA ASN A 78 -34.18 -11.02 17.04
C ASN A 78 -34.22 -9.85 18.05
N ASN A 79 -34.85 -8.71 17.73
CA ASN A 79 -34.97 -7.51 18.56
C ASN A 79 -33.60 -7.04 19.12
N THR A 80 -32.55 -7.12 18.31
CA THR A 80 -31.18 -6.79 18.71
C THR A 80 -30.71 -5.55 17.96
N PRO A 81 -30.20 -4.51 18.63
CA PRO A 81 -29.65 -3.34 17.95
C PRO A 81 -28.36 -3.69 17.20
N ILE A 82 -28.21 -3.12 16.01
CA ILE A 82 -26.97 -3.20 15.23
C ILE A 82 -26.46 -1.81 14.90
N TYR A 83 -25.18 -1.60 15.13
CA TYR A 83 -24.45 -0.35 14.87
C TYR A 83 -23.40 -0.57 13.79
N CYS A 84 -23.02 0.50 13.09
CA CYS A 84 -21.96 0.46 12.09
C CYS A 84 -20.80 1.34 12.53
N ASN A 85 -19.57 0.81 12.47
CA ASN A 85 -18.35 1.60 12.53
C ASN A 85 -17.69 1.55 11.14
N TRP A 86 -17.76 2.66 10.41
CA TRP A 86 -17.13 2.78 9.09
C TRP A 86 -15.73 3.37 9.22
N VAL A 87 -14.73 2.55 8.89
CA VAL A 87 -13.33 2.99 8.80
C VAL A 87 -13.14 3.69 7.46
N ASN A 88 -13.21 5.03 7.51
CA ASN A 88 -13.04 5.90 6.37
C ASN A 88 -11.54 6.08 6.08
N SER A 89 -10.99 5.19 5.26
CA SER A 89 -9.63 5.30 4.76
C SER A 89 -9.64 5.42 3.25
N SER A 90 -8.68 6.15 2.68
CA SER A 90 -8.48 6.14 1.23
C SER A 90 -7.96 4.77 0.76
N ILE A 91 -8.14 4.46 -0.53
CA ILE A 91 -7.56 3.25 -1.11
C ILE A 91 -6.03 3.28 -1.04
N GLU A 92 -5.42 4.46 -1.13
CA GLU A 92 -3.98 4.67 -1.04
C GLU A 92 -3.45 4.25 0.34
N GLU A 93 -4.13 4.65 1.41
CA GLU A 93 -3.80 4.23 2.78
C GLU A 93 -3.97 2.73 2.99
N ALA A 94 -5.04 2.17 2.45
CA ALA A 94 -5.25 0.73 2.50
C ALA A 94 -4.18 -0.05 1.71
N GLN A 95 -3.70 0.49 0.57
CA GLN A 95 -2.59 -0.07 -0.21
C GLN A 95 -1.26 0.01 0.55
N PHE A 96 -1.00 1.13 1.20
CA PHE A 96 0.16 1.30 2.07
C PHE A 96 0.15 0.25 3.19
N ASN A 97 -0.98 0.09 3.87
CA ASN A 97 -1.13 -0.90 4.94
C ASN A 97 -0.95 -2.34 4.44
N ALA A 98 -1.44 -2.68 3.25
CA ALA A 98 -1.25 -4.00 2.65
C ALA A 98 0.24 -4.29 2.40
N CYS A 99 1.00 -3.32 1.84
CA CYS A 99 2.44 -3.43 1.66
C CYS A 99 3.17 -3.56 3.01
N GLN A 100 2.84 -2.70 3.97
CA GLN A 100 3.45 -2.73 5.30
C GLN A 100 3.21 -4.06 6.02
N ARG A 101 2.01 -4.65 5.88
CA ARG A 101 1.69 -5.97 6.41
C ARG A 101 2.55 -7.06 5.79
N MET A 102 2.70 -7.07 4.44
CA MET A 102 3.56 -8.04 3.75
C MET A 102 4.99 -7.98 4.26
N ILE A 103 5.56 -6.77 4.36
CA ILE A 103 6.93 -6.59 4.82
C ILE A 103 7.10 -7.00 6.29
N LYS A 104 6.16 -6.62 7.17
CA LYS A 104 6.21 -7.01 8.59
C LYS A 104 6.14 -8.52 8.79
N THR A 105 5.35 -9.23 7.98
CA THR A 105 5.09 -10.67 8.18
C THR A 105 5.99 -11.57 7.34
N ARG A 106 6.50 -11.09 6.19
CA ARG A 106 7.29 -11.89 5.23
C ARG A 106 8.67 -11.30 4.94
N GLY A 107 9.00 -10.13 5.50
CA GLY A 107 10.27 -9.44 5.27
C GLY A 107 10.39 -8.76 3.91
N LYS A 108 9.42 -8.91 3.02
CA LYS A 108 9.44 -8.38 1.64
C LYS A 108 8.04 -8.15 1.08
N LEU A 109 7.96 -7.42 -0.03
CA LEU A 109 6.76 -7.43 -0.87
C LEU A 109 6.64 -8.79 -1.59
N LEU A 110 5.44 -9.34 -1.58
CA LEU A 110 5.17 -10.57 -2.33
C LEU A 110 4.83 -10.27 -3.79
N SER A 111 5.37 -11.07 -4.71
CA SER A 111 4.95 -11.08 -6.10
C SER A 111 3.52 -11.61 -6.27
N SER A 112 2.92 -11.40 -7.44
CA SER A 112 1.58 -11.95 -7.73
C SER A 112 1.53 -13.48 -7.67
N GLU A 113 2.63 -14.13 -8.04
CA GLU A 113 2.80 -15.58 -8.00
C GLU A 113 2.92 -16.08 -6.55
N GLU A 114 3.68 -15.37 -5.72
CA GLU A 114 3.82 -15.68 -4.29
C GLU A 114 2.50 -15.48 -3.55
N ILE A 115 1.77 -14.39 -3.84
CA ILE A 115 0.45 -14.12 -3.25
C ILE A 115 -0.53 -15.24 -3.60
N LYS A 116 -0.52 -15.77 -4.83
CA LYS A 116 -1.38 -16.90 -5.21
C LYS A 116 -1.08 -18.18 -4.44
N LYS A 117 0.17 -18.38 -4.04
CA LYS A 117 0.61 -19.52 -3.22
C LYS A 117 0.37 -19.30 -1.73
N GLU A 118 0.22 -18.03 -1.33
CA GLU A 118 -0.02 -17.66 0.05
C GLU A 118 -1.46 -18.02 0.47
N LYS A 119 -1.59 -18.80 1.53
CA LYS A 119 -2.90 -19.23 2.03
C LYS A 119 -3.56 -18.21 2.96
N SER A 120 -2.83 -17.16 3.32
CA SER A 120 -3.35 -16.12 4.22
C SER A 120 -4.32 -15.19 3.48
N PRO A 121 -5.55 -15.01 3.95
CA PRO A 121 -6.52 -14.08 3.36
C PRO A 121 -6.08 -12.61 3.48
N ASN A 122 -5.10 -12.35 4.33
CA ASN A 122 -4.52 -11.03 4.55
C ASN A 122 -3.44 -10.64 3.54
N MET A 123 -3.01 -11.58 2.68
CA MET A 123 -2.05 -11.36 1.59
C MET A 123 -2.78 -11.41 0.26
N PHE A 124 -3.00 -10.26 -0.35
CA PHE A 124 -3.81 -10.13 -1.57
C PHE A 124 -3.18 -9.11 -2.54
N PRO A 125 -3.44 -9.24 -3.86
CA PRO A 125 -2.97 -8.29 -4.85
C PRO A 125 -3.80 -6.99 -4.83
N PRO A 126 -3.29 -5.87 -5.40
CA PRO A 126 -3.99 -4.58 -5.43
C PRO A 126 -5.40 -4.65 -6.04
N MET A 127 -5.63 -5.61 -6.93
CA MET A 127 -6.93 -5.81 -7.61
C MET A 127 -8.09 -6.01 -6.62
N VAL A 128 -7.83 -6.63 -5.46
CA VAL A 128 -8.85 -6.83 -4.41
C VAL A 128 -9.36 -5.48 -3.89
N GLN A 129 -8.47 -4.52 -3.69
CA GLN A 129 -8.84 -3.19 -3.23
C GLN A 129 -9.51 -2.35 -4.32
N PHE A 130 -9.09 -2.49 -5.58
CA PHE A 130 -9.77 -1.85 -6.71
C PHE A 130 -11.18 -2.42 -6.93
N LYS A 131 -11.36 -3.73 -6.77
CA LYS A 131 -12.68 -4.36 -6.80
C LYS A 131 -13.57 -3.80 -5.69
N TYR A 132 -13.06 -3.78 -4.46
CA TYR A 132 -13.79 -3.19 -3.33
C TYR A 132 -14.21 -1.76 -3.62
N ARG A 133 -13.30 -0.89 -4.10
CA ARG A 133 -13.62 0.51 -4.45
C ARG A 133 -14.76 0.63 -5.46
N LYS A 134 -14.79 -0.27 -6.46
CA LYS A 134 -15.84 -0.28 -7.50
C LYS A 134 -17.20 -0.68 -6.94
N GLU A 135 -17.23 -1.57 -5.95
CA GLU A 135 -18.45 -2.15 -5.40
C GLU A 135 -18.92 -1.44 -4.13
N PHE A 136 -18.08 -0.62 -3.52
CA PHE A 136 -18.36 -0.02 -2.22
C PHE A 136 -19.53 0.97 -2.27
N GLU A 137 -20.48 0.74 -1.38
CA GLU A 137 -21.59 1.64 -1.08
C GLU A 137 -21.46 2.11 0.37
N GLU A 138 -21.43 3.42 0.57
CA GLU A 138 -21.30 4.01 1.90
C GLU A 138 -22.43 3.56 2.83
N PRO A 139 -22.11 3.12 4.07
CA PRO A 139 -23.13 2.75 5.03
C PRO A 139 -23.90 3.96 5.53
N SER A 140 -25.19 3.77 5.80
CA SER A 140 -26.05 4.84 6.33
C SER A 140 -27.09 4.26 7.29
N GLU A 141 -27.61 5.08 8.20
CA GLU A 141 -28.67 4.72 9.13
C GLU A 141 -29.97 4.32 8.41
N LYS A 142 -30.17 4.82 7.17
CA LYS A 142 -31.32 4.44 6.33
C LYS A 142 -31.35 2.95 5.96
N GLU A 143 -30.23 2.24 6.13
CA GLU A 143 -30.19 0.78 5.94
C GLU A 143 -30.82 0.03 7.11
N GLY A 144 -31.00 0.68 8.28
CA GLY A 144 -31.53 0.07 9.50
C GLY A 144 -30.52 -0.04 10.64
N PHE A 145 -29.35 0.58 10.52
CA PHE A 145 -28.43 0.74 11.64
C PHE A 145 -29.00 1.73 12.67
N GLY A 146 -28.83 1.44 13.97
CA GLY A 146 -29.18 2.37 15.03
C GLY A 146 -28.30 3.63 15.04
N MET A 147 -27.04 3.48 14.61
CA MET A 147 -26.09 4.58 14.43
C MET A 147 -24.99 4.14 13.47
N VAL A 148 -24.50 5.10 12.67
CA VAL A 148 -23.29 4.94 11.84
C VAL A 148 -22.21 5.89 12.35
N THR A 149 -21.14 5.34 12.93
CA THR A 149 -19.97 6.09 13.36
C THR A 149 -18.92 6.05 12.27
N ILE A 150 -18.36 7.20 11.90
CA ILE A 150 -17.25 7.29 10.95
C ILE A 150 -15.96 7.42 11.76
N THR A 151 -15.03 6.47 11.55
CA THR A 151 -13.67 6.52 12.12
C THR A 151 -12.71 6.91 11.02
N GLU A 152 -12.16 8.12 11.11
CA GLU A 152 -11.14 8.59 10.17
C GLU A 152 -9.83 7.86 10.39
N PHE A 153 -9.17 7.50 9.28
CA PHE A 153 -7.87 6.84 9.34
C PHE A 153 -6.75 7.89 9.43
N GLU A 154 -5.96 7.81 10.49
CA GLU A 154 -4.76 8.62 10.67
C GLU A 154 -3.50 7.76 10.54
N ARG A 155 -2.60 8.17 9.64
CA ARG A 155 -1.30 7.53 9.52
C ARG A 155 -0.34 7.99 10.60
N ARG A 156 0.22 7.04 11.31
CA ARG A 156 1.31 7.28 12.25
C ARG A 156 2.51 6.42 11.88
N PHE A 157 3.68 7.03 11.83
CA PHE A 157 4.94 6.32 11.59
C PHE A 157 5.60 5.96 12.93
N PRO A 158 6.38 4.86 12.97
CA PRO A 158 7.09 4.47 14.18
C PRO A 158 8.03 5.59 14.66
N PRO A 159 8.01 5.96 15.94
CA PRO A 159 8.79 7.09 16.46
C PRO A 159 10.32 6.87 16.40
N ASN A 160 10.75 5.62 16.20
CA ASN A 160 12.15 5.25 16.00
C ASN A 160 12.59 5.32 14.53
N TRP A 161 11.73 5.69 13.61
CA TRP A 161 12.10 5.98 12.22
C TRP A 161 12.51 7.45 12.13
N LYS A 162 13.82 7.70 12.00
CA LYS A 162 14.40 9.06 12.07
C LYS A 162 15.31 9.39 10.91
N ASN A 163 15.65 8.39 10.08
CA ASN A 163 16.56 8.61 8.95
C ASN A 163 15.81 9.26 7.80
N LYS A 164 16.52 10.04 7.00
CA LYS A 164 16.02 10.72 5.81
C LYS A 164 16.70 10.20 4.55
N ALA A 165 15.99 10.24 3.43
CA ALA A 165 16.49 9.73 2.16
C ALA A 165 16.05 10.56 0.96
N LEU A 166 16.88 10.54 -0.09
CA LEU A 166 16.48 10.90 -1.44
C LEU A 166 16.07 9.62 -2.17
N PHE A 167 14.83 9.58 -2.63
CA PHE A 167 14.34 8.59 -3.57
C PHE A 167 14.51 9.13 -4.99
N LEU A 168 15.22 8.43 -5.83
CA LEU A 168 15.68 8.89 -7.13
C LEU A 168 15.13 7.96 -8.21
N ASP A 169 14.39 8.50 -9.19
CA ASP A 169 14.19 7.78 -10.43
C ASP A 169 15.49 7.76 -11.25
N TYR A 170 15.60 6.87 -12.23
CA TYR A 170 16.81 6.74 -13.05
C TYR A 170 16.67 7.39 -14.43
N ASP A 171 15.72 6.92 -15.24
CA ASP A 171 15.62 7.26 -16.65
C ASP A 171 14.87 8.58 -16.83
N GLY A 172 15.55 9.64 -17.32
CA GLY A 172 15.05 11.01 -17.36
C GLY A 172 15.40 11.84 -16.10
N THR A 173 15.76 11.20 -14.99
CA THR A 173 16.09 11.86 -13.73
C THR A 173 17.60 11.90 -13.47
N LEU A 174 18.26 10.74 -13.36
CA LEU A 174 19.72 10.65 -13.15
C LEU A 174 20.48 10.52 -14.44
N ARG A 175 19.91 9.84 -15.43
CA ARG A 175 20.56 9.48 -16.68
C ARG A 175 19.63 9.62 -17.88
N THR A 176 20.25 9.73 -19.05
CA THR A 176 19.66 9.56 -20.37
C THR A 176 20.49 8.58 -21.19
N THR A 177 20.15 8.40 -22.48
CA THR A 177 20.90 7.56 -23.41
C THR A 177 21.63 8.41 -24.46
N LYS A 178 22.80 7.95 -24.92
CA LYS A 178 23.53 8.57 -26.04
C LYS A 178 22.82 8.32 -27.38
N SER A 179 22.02 7.26 -27.45
CA SER A 179 21.30 6.84 -28.67
C SER A 179 19.91 7.42 -28.79
N ASP A 180 19.52 8.37 -27.93
CA ASP A 180 18.18 8.98 -27.84
C ASP A 180 17.03 7.99 -27.59
N LYS A 181 17.36 6.77 -27.15
CA LYS A 181 16.36 5.80 -26.68
C LYS A 181 15.85 6.20 -25.30
N LYS A 182 14.63 5.83 -25.02
CA LYS A 182 13.97 6.19 -23.76
C LYS A 182 14.68 5.63 -22.49
N TRP A 183 15.36 4.49 -22.61
CA TRP A 183 16.12 3.84 -21.54
C TRP A 183 17.30 3.06 -22.11
N PRO A 184 18.41 2.92 -21.37
CA PRO A 184 19.56 2.17 -21.82
C PRO A 184 19.32 0.66 -21.74
N THR A 185 19.75 -0.05 -22.78
CA THR A 185 19.82 -1.52 -22.79
C THR A 185 21.26 -2.03 -22.67
N LYS A 186 22.23 -1.12 -22.74
CA LYS A 186 23.67 -1.39 -22.65
C LYS A 186 24.36 -0.33 -21.81
N PRO A 187 25.35 -0.66 -20.98
CA PRO A 187 26.03 0.31 -20.10
C PRO A 187 26.78 1.42 -20.85
N ASN A 188 27.23 1.15 -22.08
CA ASN A 188 27.96 2.13 -22.90
C ASN A 188 27.04 3.23 -23.49
N ASP A 189 25.72 3.00 -23.48
CA ASP A 189 24.71 3.96 -23.95
C ASP A 189 24.30 4.96 -22.87
N ILE A 190 24.76 4.79 -21.64
CA ILE A 190 24.41 5.67 -20.51
C ILE A 190 25.15 7.00 -20.61
N GLN A 191 24.40 8.09 -20.44
CA GLN A 191 24.89 9.44 -20.22
C GLN A 191 24.27 10.00 -18.93
N ILE A 192 25.13 10.45 -18.00
CA ILE A 192 24.66 11.13 -16.78
C ILE A 192 24.22 12.54 -17.15
N LEU A 193 23.07 12.94 -16.65
CA LEU A 193 22.55 14.29 -16.83
C LEU A 193 23.37 15.33 -16.03
N PRO A 194 23.43 16.60 -16.44
CA PRO A 194 24.23 17.64 -15.78
C PRO A 194 23.92 17.81 -14.28
N ASN A 195 24.89 18.23 -13.51
CA ASN A 195 24.81 18.60 -12.07
C ASN A 195 24.49 17.45 -11.12
N ARG A 196 24.10 16.24 -11.60
CA ARG A 196 23.62 15.14 -10.74
C ARG A 196 24.62 14.79 -9.64
N ARG A 197 25.88 14.64 -9.99
CA ARG A 197 26.92 14.27 -9.02
C ARG A 197 27.07 15.30 -7.90
N ALA A 198 27.24 16.57 -8.24
CA ALA A 198 27.46 17.64 -7.27
C ALA A 198 26.28 17.78 -6.29
N VAL A 199 25.04 17.73 -6.80
CA VAL A 199 23.83 17.81 -5.97
C VAL A 199 23.70 16.59 -5.05
N LEU A 200 24.00 15.38 -5.56
CA LEU A 200 23.97 14.17 -4.73
C LEU A 200 25.07 14.18 -3.65
N ASP A 201 26.28 14.69 -3.96
CA ASP A 201 27.35 14.89 -2.98
C ASP A 201 26.88 15.81 -1.85
N TYR A 202 26.22 16.92 -2.19
CA TYR A 202 25.65 17.86 -1.21
C TYR A 202 24.64 17.17 -0.30
N TYR A 203 23.60 16.52 -0.85
CA TYR A 203 22.57 15.87 -0.02
C TYR A 203 23.13 14.74 0.83
N LYS A 204 24.10 13.99 0.31
CA LYS A 204 24.79 12.96 1.08
C LYS A 204 25.56 13.56 2.27
N SER A 205 26.23 14.73 2.08
CA SER A 205 26.88 15.44 3.17
C SER A 205 25.90 15.94 4.23
N GLN A 206 24.63 16.19 3.84
CA GLN A 206 23.55 16.55 4.77
C GLN A 206 22.91 15.31 5.45
N GLY A 207 23.46 14.11 5.27
CA GLY A 207 23.00 12.88 5.92
C GLY A 207 21.82 12.19 5.22
N TYR A 208 21.50 12.52 3.98
CA TYR A 208 20.51 11.78 3.21
C TYR A 208 21.06 10.44 2.71
N ILE A 209 20.28 9.39 2.84
CA ILE A 209 20.53 8.10 2.20
C ILE A 209 20.04 8.18 0.74
N LEU A 210 20.88 7.76 -0.22
CA LEU A 210 20.53 7.77 -1.63
C LEU A 210 19.90 6.42 -2.02
N LEU A 211 18.65 6.45 -2.52
CA LEU A 211 17.86 5.27 -2.85
C LEU A 211 17.25 5.40 -4.25
N GLY A 212 17.41 4.37 -5.05
CA GLY A 212 16.89 4.34 -6.42
C GLY A 212 15.55 3.60 -6.53
N VAL A 213 14.60 4.15 -7.29
CA VAL A 213 13.29 3.51 -7.53
C VAL A 213 12.89 3.66 -9.00
N SER A 214 12.75 2.56 -9.73
CA SER A 214 12.51 2.62 -11.18
C SER A 214 11.41 1.66 -11.66
N ASN A 215 10.67 2.07 -12.68
CA ASN A 215 9.71 1.24 -13.40
C ASN A 215 10.38 0.66 -14.66
N GLN A 216 10.70 -0.64 -14.66
CA GLN A 216 11.44 -1.33 -15.72
C GLN A 216 10.58 -2.37 -16.45
N SER A 217 9.46 -1.96 -17.01
CA SER A 217 8.55 -2.87 -17.73
C SER A 217 9.12 -3.49 -19.01
N GLY A 218 10.25 -2.99 -19.49
CA GLY A 218 11.02 -3.58 -20.61
C GLY A 218 11.53 -4.98 -20.31
N ILE A 219 11.87 -5.27 -19.05
CA ILE A 219 12.35 -6.59 -18.60
C ILE A 219 11.38 -7.72 -18.97
N ARG A 220 10.08 -7.48 -18.88
CA ARG A 220 9.05 -8.47 -19.29
C ARG A 220 9.05 -8.80 -20.79
N LYS A 221 9.77 -8.02 -21.61
CA LYS A 221 9.88 -8.19 -23.05
C LYS A 221 11.32 -8.54 -23.46
N ASP A 222 12.17 -8.88 -22.49
CA ASP A 222 13.61 -9.07 -22.66
C ASP A 222 14.32 -7.90 -23.36
N ASN A 223 13.81 -6.69 -23.15
CA ASN A 223 14.35 -5.45 -23.73
C ASN A 223 14.30 -4.27 -22.74
N PRO A 224 15.33 -4.10 -21.87
CA PRO A 224 16.48 -5.00 -21.63
C PRO A 224 16.11 -6.31 -20.93
N THR A 225 17.03 -7.28 -20.88
CA THR A 225 16.93 -8.38 -19.94
C THR A 225 17.15 -7.86 -18.52
N GLU A 226 16.82 -8.67 -17.50
CA GLU A 226 17.01 -8.26 -16.10
C GLU A 226 18.48 -8.00 -15.77
N GLU A 227 19.38 -8.87 -16.24
CA GLU A 227 20.83 -8.73 -16.07
C GLU A 227 21.34 -7.42 -16.73
N GLN A 228 20.87 -7.11 -17.93
CA GLN A 228 21.23 -5.87 -18.62
C GLN A 228 20.74 -4.63 -17.85
N ALA A 229 19.54 -4.67 -17.30
CA ALA A 229 19.02 -3.58 -16.47
C ALA A 229 19.87 -3.37 -15.21
N ILE A 230 20.23 -4.45 -14.51
CA ILE A 230 21.10 -4.43 -13.32
C ILE A 230 22.46 -3.82 -13.66
N VAL A 231 23.12 -4.29 -14.74
CA VAL A 231 24.41 -3.73 -15.19
C VAL A 231 24.28 -2.23 -15.52
N CYS A 232 23.14 -1.78 -16.09
CA CYS A 232 22.90 -0.38 -16.35
C CYS A 232 22.70 0.45 -15.06
N PHE A 233 22.04 -0.08 -14.03
CA PHE A 233 21.94 0.58 -12.72
C PHE A 233 23.32 0.72 -12.06
N ASP A 234 24.09 -0.34 -12.00
CA ASP A 234 25.42 -0.37 -11.38
C ASP A 234 26.39 0.56 -12.10
N LYS A 235 26.33 0.59 -13.45
CA LYS A 235 27.13 1.54 -14.24
C LYS A 235 26.75 2.99 -13.96
N THR A 236 25.45 3.29 -13.85
CA THR A 236 24.98 4.64 -13.49
C THR A 236 25.49 5.06 -12.12
N ASN A 237 25.38 4.18 -11.12
CA ASN A 237 25.86 4.44 -9.76
C ASN A 237 27.38 4.68 -9.74
N THR A 238 28.13 3.88 -10.49
CA THR A 238 29.60 4.05 -10.65
C THR A 238 29.93 5.39 -11.30
N MET A 239 29.24 5.78 -12.36
CA MET A 239 29.45 7.06 -13.05
C MET A 239 29.10 8.27 -12.16
N LEU A 240 28.10 8.14 -11.29
CA LEU A 240 27.76 9.16 -10.30
C LEU A 240 28.75 9.21 -9.13
N GLY A 241 29.56 8.17 -8.92
CA GLY A 241 30.47 8.05 -7.78
C GLY A 241 29.77 7.72 -6.46
N HIS A 242 28.54 7.21 -6.50
CA HIS A 242 27.74 6.90 -5.32
C HIS A 242 27.30 5.45 -5.30
N LYS A 243 27.28 4.87 -4.09
CA LYS A 243 26.55 3.61 -3.82
C LYS A 243 25.09 3.96 -3.55
N ILE A 244 24.23 3.75 -4.55
CA ILE A 244 22.77 3.94 -4.45
C ILE A 244 22.15 2.54 -4.35
N ASP A 245 21.48 2.24 -3.23
CA ASP A 245 20.67 1.02 -3.13
C ASP A 245 19.39 1.23 -3.95
N TYR A 246 19.01 0.28 -4.79
CA TYR A 246 17.91 0.47 -5.71
C TYR A 246 16.92 -0.68 -5.73
N LYS A 247 15.70 -0.34 -6.10
CA LYS A 247 14.61 -1.27 -6.39
C LYS A 247 13.97 -0.91 -7.73
N TYR A 248 13.51 -1.92 -8.43
CA TYR A 248 12.80 -1.71 -9.69
C TYR A 248 11.58 -2.62 -9.79
N CYS A 249 10.63 -2.20 -10.61
CA CYS A 249 9.46 -2.99 -10.95
C CYS A 249 9.54 -3.49 -12.39
N PRO A 250 9.63 -4.82 -12.63
CA PRO A 250 9.65 -5.37 -13.98
C PRO A 250 8.25 -5.55 -14.59
N HIS A 251 7.18 -5.30 -13.83
CA HIS A 251 5.82 -5.62 -14.25
C HIS A 251 5.26 -4.62 -15.27
N ARG A 252 4.27 -5.08 -16.07
CA ARG A 252 3.55 -4.24 -17.04
C ARG A 252 2.77 -3.13 -16.33
N PRO A 253 2.52 -1.99 -17.03
CA PRO A 253 1.77 -0.87 -16.47
C PRO A 253 0.28 -1.19 -16.22
N ALA A 254 -0.32 -2.05 -17.04
CA ALA A 254 -1.73 -2.44 -16.94
C ALA A 254 -1.92 -3.91 -17.34
N PRO A 255 -2.90 -4.62 -16.71
CA PRO A 255 -3.61 -4.22 -15.48
C PRO A 255 -2.65 -4.14 -14.28
N ILE A 256 -2.97 -3.29 -13.28
CA ILE A 256 -2.15 -3.16 -12.07
C ILE A 256 -2.22 -4.47 -11.28
N SER A 257 -1.10 -5.20 -11.23
CA SER A 257 -1.02 -6.52 -10.63
C SER A 257 -0.06 -6.61 -9.42
N CYS A 258 0.71 -5.56 -9.16
CA CYS A 258 1.72 -5.54 -8.10
C CYS A 258 1.70 -4.24 -7.31
N TYR A 259 2.26 -4.28 -6.11
CA TYR A 259 2.46 -3.10 -5.26
C TYR A 259 3.80 -2.38 -5.51
N CYS A 260 4.73 -2.97 -6.26
CA CYS A 260 6.06 -2.39 -6.49
C CYS A 260 6.10 -1.31 -7.57
N ARG A 261 5.19 -1.33 -8.57
CA ARG A 261 5.22 -0.38 -9.68
C ARG A 261 4.75 1.01 -9.25
N LYS A 262 5.58 2.05 -9.42
CA LYS A 262 5.15 3.45 -9.27
C LYS A 262 3.93 3.72 -10.17
N PRO A 263 2.84 4.31 -9.63
CA PRO A 263 2.73 5.07 -8.38
C PRO A 263 2.36 4.27 -7.13
N MET A 264 2.41 2.92 -7.13
CA MET A 264 2.16 2.13 -5.91
C MET A 264 3.33 2.26 -4.93
N PRO A 265 3.08 2.35 -3.59
CA PRO A 265 4.08 2.75 -2.61
C PRO A 265 5.05 1.64 -2.19
N GLY A 266 4.92 0.43 -2.74
CA GLY A 266 5.59 -0.75 -2.21
C GLY A 266 7.11 -0.65 -2.13
N MET A 267 7.80 -0.13 -3.17
CA MET A 267 9.26 0.04 -3.14
C MET A 267 9.71 1.01 -2.04
N ALA A 268 8.94 2.09 -1.82
CA ALA A 268 9.24 3.02 -0.74
C ALA A 268 9.13 2.36 0.64
N ILE A 269 8.04 1.61 0.87
CA ILE A 269 7.77 0.97 2.16
C ILE A 269 8.84 -0.07 2.50
N GLU A 270 9.37 -0.83 1.53
CA GLU A 270 10.51 -1.71 1.77
C GLU A 270 11.74 -0.95 2.25
N PHE A 271 12.05 0.22 1.65
CA PHE A 271 13.16 1.06 2.08
C PHE A 271 12.89 1.70 3.45
N PHE A 272 11.67 2.14 3.74
CA PHE A 272 11.30 2.66 5.06
C PHE A 272 11.60 1.66 6.17
N HIS A 273 11.23 0.40 5.97
CA HIS A 273 11.52 -0.66 6.94
C HIS A 273 13.01 -0.98 7.04
N LYS A 274 13.71 -1.07 5.89
CA LYS A 274 15.14 -1.41 5.83
C LYS A 274 16.01 -0.36 6.52
N TYR A 275 15.74 0.91 6.27
CA TYR A 275 16.58 2.01 6.72
C TYR A 275 15.98 2.82 7.87
N LYS A 276 14.83 2.43 8.41
CA LYS A 276 14.11 3.17 9.47
C LYS A 276 13.90 4.65 9.09
N LEU A 277 13.38 4.84 7.87
CA LEU A 277 13.18 6.18 7.33
C LEU A 277 11.90 6.81 7.89
N ASP A 278 11.99 8.10 8.21
CA ASP A 278 10.82 8.95 8.41
C ASP A 278 10.33 9.45 7.04
N PRO A 279 9.19 8.98 6.53
CA PRO A 279 8.71 9.39 5.21
C PRO A 279 8.53 10.89 5.05
N THR A 280 8.18 11.60 6.13
CA THR A 280 7.98 13.06 6.11
C THR A 280 9.27 13.85 5.90
N GLN A 281 10.43 13.23 6.15
CA GLN A 281 11.75 13.79 5.90
C GLN A 281 12.40 13.26 4.61
N CYS A 282 11.68 12.42 3.85
CA CYS A 282 12.17 11.90 2.58
C CYS A 282 11.67 12.73 1.40
N ILE A 283 12.51 12.78 0.35
CA ILE A 283 12.23 13.50 -0.89
C ILE A 283 12.26 12.50 -2.04
N MET A 284 11.22 12.48 -2.87
CA MET A 284 11.24 11.80 -4.16
C MET A 284 11.60 12.80 -5.26
N VAL A 285 12.60 12.46 -6.05
CA VAL A 285 13.02 13.21 -7.23
C VAL A 285 12.75 12.37 -8.47
N GLY A 286 12.00 12.91 -9.41
CA GLY A 286 11.60 12.22 -10.63
C GLY A 286 11.11 13.19 -11.70
N ASP A 287 10.94 12.69 -12.93
CA ASP A 287 10.51 13.48 -14.10
C ASP A 287 9.08 13.18 -14.56
N MET A 288 8.43 12.17 -13.93
CA MET A 288 7.11 11.69 -14.37
C MET A 288 6.04 11.91 -13.29
N THR A 289 4.79 12.11 -13.75
CA THR A 289 3.60 12.15 -12.86
C THR A 289 3.47 10.90 -11.96
N SER A 290 4.00 9.75 -12.42
CA SER A 290 4.04 8.54 -11.60
C SER A 290 4.94 8.69 -10.39
N ASP A 291 5.97 9.53 -10.44
CA ASP A 291 6.91 9.78 -9.35
C ASP A 291 6.30 10.72 -8.32
N GLU A 292 5.62 11.78 -8.78
CA GLU A 292 4.84 12.67 -7.93
C GLU A 292 3.75 11.89 -7.17
N THR A 293 2.97 11.08 -7.88
CA THR A 293 1.91 10.27 -7.24
C THR A 293 2.50 9.22 -6.30
N PHE A 294 3.67 8.64 -6.62
CA PHE A 294 4.39 7.72 -5.75
C PHE A 294 4.83 8.40 -4.45
N ALA A 295 5.38 9.62 -4.55
CA ALA A 295 5.75 10.43 -3.39
C ALA A 295 4.54 10.69 -2.49
N LYS A 296 3.43 11.18 -3.06
CA LYS A 296 2.19 11.45 -2.33
C LYS A 296 1.66 10.21 -1.60
N ARG A 297 1.58 9.06 -2.30
CA ARG A 297 1.13 7.79 -1.71
C ARG A 297 2.08 7.20 -0.68
N SER A 298 3.32 7.67 -0.67
CA SER A 298 4.35 7.26 0.27
C SER A 298 4.61 8.29 1.37
N HIS A 299 3.82 9.36 1.43
CA HIS A 299 3.95 10.47 2.40
C HIS A 299 5.29 11.18 2.34
N MET A 300 5.90 11.25 1.16
CA MET A 300 7.16 11.94 0.89
C MET A 300 6.92 13.27 0.19
N GLN A 301 7.86 14.20 0.33
CA GLN A 301 7.92 15.38 -0.51
C GLN A 301 8.30 14.97 -1.95
N PHE A 302 7.75 15.64 -2.96
CA PHE A 302 8.15 15.50 -4.35
C PHE A 302 8.84 16.76 -4.84
N VAL A 303 9.92 16.59 -5.62
CA VAL A 303 10.57 17.67 -6.37
C VAL A 303 10.84 17.16 -7.79
N HIS A 304 10.42 17.92 -8.80
CA HIS A 304 10.70 17.58 -10.18
C HIS A 304 12.21 17.61 -10.47
N ALA A 305 12.69 16.65 -11.28
CA ALA A 305 14.13 16.50 -11.52
C ALA A 305 14.79 17.77 -12.10
N ASP A 306 14.11 18.47 -13.01
CA ASP A 306 14.65 19.72 -13.60
C ASP A 306 14.76 20.84 -12.57
N GLU A 307 13.93 20.87 -11.56
CA GLU A 307 13.99 21.83 -10.48
C GLU A 307 15.08 21.45 -9.47
N PHE A 308 15.09 20.19 -9.07
CA PHE A 308 16.00 19.67 -8.05
C PHE A 308 17.48 19.78 -8.45
N PHE A 309 17.78 19.56 -9.72
CA PHE A 309 19.15 19.58 -10.26
C PHE A 309 19.51 20.90 -11.00
N LYS A 310 18.72 21.95 -10.83
CA LYS A 310 19.13 23.28 -11.26
C LYS A 310 20.42 23.68 -10.55
N SER A 311 21.36 24.22 -11.34
CA SER A 311 22.62 24.81 -10.84
C SER A 311 22.36 26.16 -10.17
#